data_5f438a07dc677640faff08741ff9dc19
#
_entry.id   5f438a07dc677640faff08741ff9dc19
#
_cell.length_a   1.000
_cell.length_b   1.000
_cell.length_c   1.000
_cell.angle_alpha   90.00
_cell.angle_beta   90.00
_cell.angle_gamma   90.00
#
_symmetry.space_group_name_H-M   'P 1'
#
loop_
_entity.id
_entity.type
_entity.pdbx_description
1 polymer ?
#
loop_
_entity_poly.entity_id
_entity_poly.type
_entity_poly.pdbx_seq_one_letter_code
_entity_poly.pdbx_strand_id
1 'polypeptide(L)'
;MRIAIVDDCENERNELCKRLSHSSFSRSYDIEICGYGNGTDFLNEAMQNRFDLVFMDIYMEKENGIDAAQKLRKFDKDCLLVFTTTSTDHALEGFRVRALHYLVKPYSDEELDMLLDEISQKISVEEKYIEIPSANGSLRVKLC
;
A
#
# COMPACT_ATOMS: atom_id res chain seq x y z
N MET A 1 0.99 -10.40 -5.29
CA MET A 1 1.36 -9.06 -4.78
C MET A 1 0.93 -8.94 -3.33
N ARG A 2 1.83 -8.54 -2.46
CA ARG A 2 1.54 -8.32 -1.04
C ARG A 2 1.32 -6.84 -0.77
N ILE A 3 0.18 -6.51 -0.18
CA ILE A 3 -0.24 -5.14 0.12
C ILE A 3 -0.43 -5.01 1.63
N ALA A 4 0.17 -4.00 2.23
CA ALA A 4 -0.06 -3.67 3.64
C ALA A 4 -0.94 -2.43 3.74
N ILE A 5 -1.85 -2.44 4.70
CA ILE A 5 -2.64 -1.26 5.08
C ILE A 5 -2.35 -0.98 6.54
N VAL A 6 -1.71 0.15 6.81
CA VAL A 6 -1.31 0.55 8.16
C VAL A 6 -2.13 1.77 8.56
N ASP A 7 -3.06 1.56 9.48
CA ASP A 7 -3.98 2.60 9.96
C ASP A 7 -4.50 2.15 11.33
N ASP A 8 -4.50 3.04 12.32
CA ASP A 8 -4.97 2.70 13.65
C ASP A 8 -6.49 2.57 13.75
N CYS A 9 -7.22 3.04 12.75
CA CYS A 9 -8.67 2.89 12.67
C CYS A 9 -9.06 1.62 11.92
N GLU A 10 -9.61 0.66 12.63
CA GLU A 10 -10.04 -0.62 12.03
C GLU A 10 -11.06 -0.43 10.91
N ASN A 11 -12.01 0.50 11.09
CA ASN A 11 -13.03 0.76 10.08
C ASN A 11 -12.40 1.28 8.79
N GLU A 12 -11.40 2.14 8.88
CA GLU A 12 -10.70 2.66 7.69
C GLU A 12 -9.87 1.58 7.01
N ARG A 13 -9.21 0.72 7.78
CA ARG A 13 -8.50 -0.43 7.21
C ARG A 13 -9.45 -1.34 6.45
N ASN A 14 -10.58 -1.67 7.05
CA ASN A 14 -11.58 -2.55 6.44
C ASN A 14 -12.19 -1.92 5.19
N GLU A 15 -12.45 -0.63 5.21
CA GLU A 15 -13.01 0.09 4.07
C GLU A 15 -12.03 0.09 2.88
N LEU A 16 -10.79 0.41 3.12
CA LEU A 16 -9.78 0.39 2.06
C LEU A 16 -9.56 -1.03 1.53
N CYS A 17 -9.50 -2.01 2.41
CA CYS A 17 -9.38 -3.41 2.02
C CYS A 17 -10.54 -3.82 1.09
N LYS A 18 -11.76 -3.44 1.43
CA LYS A 18 -12.94 -3.70 0.62
C LYS A 18 -12.87 -3.04 -0.74
N ARG A 19 -12.47 -1.77 -0.77
CA ARG A 19 -12.34 -1.01 -2.02
C ARG A 19 -11.27 -1.61 -2.93
N LEU A 20 -10.12 -2.01 -2.38
CA LEU A 20 -9.08 -2.70 -3.13
C LEU A 20 -9.56 -4.04 -3.68
N SER A 21 -10.28 -4.81 -2.88
CA SER A 21 -10.80 -6.13 -3.26
C SER A 21 -11.82 -6.04 -4.40
N HIS A 22 -12.57 -4.97 -4.48
CA HIS A 22 -13.59 -4.74 -5.50
C HIS A 22 -13.09 -3.93 -6.70
N SER A 23 -11.84 -3.52 -6.69
CA SER A 23 -11.25 -2.72 -7.76
C SER A 23 -10.88 -3.58 -8.97
N SER A 24 -10.72 -2.93 -10.13
CA SER A 24 -10.19 -3.61 -11.34
C SER A 24 -8.77 -4.11 -11.13
N PHE A 25 -8.03 -3.52 -10.20
CA PHE A 25 -6.69 -3.93 -9.83
C PHE A 25 -6.66 -5.38 -9.30
N SER A 26 -7.65 -5.76 -8.48
CA SER A 26 -7.76 -7.12 -7.96
C SER A 26 -8.06 -8.17 -9.04
N ARG A 27 -8.58 -7.72 -10.18
CA ARG A 27 -8.84 -8.61 -11.33
C ARG A 27 -7.60 -8.87 -12.17
N SER A 28 -6.58 -8.03 -12.03
CA SER A 28 -5.34 -8.12 -12.81
C SER A 28 -4.21 -8.81 -12.06
N TYR A 29 -4.29 -8.85 -10.74
CA TYR A 29 -3.22 -9.38 -9.88
C TYR A 29 -3.80 -10.24 -8.78
N ASP A 30 -3.08 -11.31 -8.42
CA ASP A 30 -3.32 -12.02 -7.18
C ASP A 30 -2.81 -11.15 -6.04
N ILE A 31 -3.68 -10.68 -5.17
CA ILE A 31 -3.31 -9.79 -4.07
C ILE A 31 -3.54 -10.43 -2.72
N GLU A 32 -2.60 -10.21 -1.82
CA GLU A 32 -2.69 -10.55 -0.41
C GLU A 32 -2.66 -9.25 0.38
N ILE A 33 -3.71 -8.98 1.15
CA ILE A 33 -3.86 -7.73 1.90
C ILE A 33 -3.72 -8.02 3.38
N CYS A 34 -2.76 -7.36 4.03
CA CYS A 34 -2.49 -7.47 5.46
C CYS A 34 -2.73 -6.13 6.13
N GLY A 35 -3.53 -6.11 7.21
CA GLY A 35 -3.82 -4.90 7.96
C GLY A 35 -3.03 -4.82 9.25
N TYR A 36 -2.55 -3.62 9.59
CA TYR A 36 -1.82 -3.35 10.83
C TYR A 36 -2.36 -2.08 11.48
N GLY A 37 -2.54 -2.14 12.80
CA GLY A 37 -3.04 -1.00 13.57
C GLY A 37 -1.95 -0.04 14.04
N ASN A 38 -0.68 -0.36 13.79
CA ASN A 38 0.45 0.47 14.19
C ASN A 38 1.67 0.17 13.31
N GLY A 39 2.65 1.07 13.35
CA GLY A 39 3.84 0.96 12.54
C GLY A 39 4.80 -0.13 13.01
N THR A 40 4.85 -0.40 14.32
CA THR A 40 5.76 -1.40 14.89
C THR A 40 5.43 -2.79 14.38
N ASP A 41 4.17 -3.20 14.46
CA ASP A 41 3.73 -4.51 13.97
C ASP A 41 3.95 -4.65 12.47
N PHE A 42 3.65 -3.58 11.72
CA PHE A 42 3.91 -3.55 10.29
C PHE A 42 5.39 -3.77 9.97
N LEU A 43 6.27 -3.00 10.63
CA LEU A 43 7.72 -3.07 10.37
C LEU A 43 8.30 -4.44 10.71
N ASN A 44 7.85 -5.05 11.81
CA ASN A 44 8.30 -6.39 12.19
C ASN A 44 7.96 -7.41 11.11
N GLU A 45 6.78 -7.33 10.54
CA GLU A 45 6.38 -8.22 9.43
C GLU A 45 7.13 -7.89 8.15
N ALA A 46 7.27 -6.63 7.82
CA ALA A 46 7.93 -6.17 6.59
C ALA A 46 9.41 -6.56 6.53
N MET A 47 10.06 -6.66 7.68
CA MET A 47 11.45 -7.11 7.75
C MET A 47 11.62 -8.58 7.42
N GLN A 48 10.59 -9.39 7.66
CA GLN A 48 10.61 -10.82 7.40
C GLN A 48 10.03 -11.19 6.04
N ASN A 49 8.94 -10.52 5.65
CA ASN A 49 8.22 -10.77 4.42
C ASN A 49 7.92 -9.44 3.75
N ARG A 50 8.57 -9.20 2.63
CA ARG A 50 8.50 -7.95 1.90
C ARG A 50 7.09 -7.66 1.37
N PHE A 51 6.68 -6.39 1.42
CA PHE A 51 5.47 -5.91 0.78
C PHE A 51 5.81 -5.21 -0.54
N ASP A 52 4.91 -5.35 -1.51
CA ASP A 52 5.04 -4.67 -2.81
C ASP A 52 4.43 -3.27 -2.77
N LEU A 53 3.39 -3.10 -1.98
CA LEU A 53 2.65 -1.85 -1.86
C LEU A 53 2.22 -1.66 -0.41
N VAL A 54 2.41 -0.45 0.09
CA VAL A 54 2.04 -0.06 1.46
C VAL A 54 1.18 1.19 1.43
N PHE A 55 0.00 1.11 2.02
CA PHE A 55 -0.82 2.27 2.34
C PHE A 55 -0.59 2.59 3.81
N MET A 56 -0.06 3.78 4.08
CA MET A 56 0.34 4.19 5.43
C MET A 56 -0.40 5.44 5.85
N ASP A 57 -1.18 5.34 6.93
CA ASP A 57 -1.75 6.53 7.55
C ASP A 57 -0.65 7.32 8.25
N ILE A 58 -0.65 8.64 8.09
CA ILE A 58 0.33 9.51 8.74
C ILE A 58 -0.04 9.74 10.20
N TYR A 59 -1.31 10.06 10.46
CA TYR A 59 -1.76 10.42 11.80
C TYR A 59 -2.32 9.20 12.53
N MET A 60 -1.46 8.50 13.23
CA MET A 60 -1.83 7.39 14.10
C MET A 60 -1.65 7.79 15.56
N GLU A 61 -2.47 7.22 16.43
CA GLU A 61 -2.56 7.62 17.83
C GLU A 61 -1.22 7.56 18.57
N LYS A 62 -0.43 6.53 18.34
CA LYS A 62 0.84 6.30 19.03
C LYS A 62 2.08 6.56 18.20
N GLU A 63 1.93 6.70 16.91
CA GLU A 63 3.04 6.79 15.96
C GLU A 63 2.69 7.71 14.81
N ASN A 64 3.71 8.31 14.24
CA ASN A 64 3.59 9.03 12.99
C ASN A 64 3.97 8.10 11.83
N GLY A 65 3.10 8.00 10.81
CA GLY A 65 3.37 7.16 9.64
C GLY A 65 4.62 7.57 8.86
N ILE A 66 5.03 8.82 8.92
CA ILE A 66 6.28 9.29 8.30
C ILE A 66 7.47 8.61 8.96
N ASP A 67 7.48 8.52 10.30
CA ASP A 67 8.57 7.87 11.03
C ASP A 67 8.65 6.38 10.68
N ALA A 68 7.49 5.71 10.60
CA ALA A 68 7.43 4.32 10.18
C ALA A 68 7.96 4.14 8.75
N ALA A 69 7.61 5.05 7.84
CA ALA A 69 8.10 5.03 6.46
C ALA A 69 9.61 5.22 6.38
N GLN A 70 10.18 6.10 7.20
CA GLN A 70 11.63 6.30 7.27
C GLN A 70 12.34 5.02 7.70
N LYS A 71 11.80 4.32 8.69
CA LYS A 71 12.34 3.04 9.14
C LYS A 71 12.21 1.96 8.06
N LEU A 72 11.09 1.92 7.35
CA LEU A 72 10.89 1.02 6.23
C LEU A 72 11.97 1.23 5.17
N ARG A 73 12.27 2.47 4.81
CA ARG A 73 13.24 2.80 3.77
C ARG A 73 14.67 2.43 4.13
N LYS A 74 14.97 2.15 5.39
CA LYS A 74 16.30 1.68 5.79
C LYS A 74 16.58 0.26 5.30
N PHE A 75 15.56 -0.57 5.11
CA PHE A 75 15.74 -1.95 4.64
C PHE A 75 14.97 -2.28 3.37
N ASP A 76 14.03 -1.44 2.94
CA ASP A 76 13.28 -1.64 1.69
C ASP A 76 13.13 -0.30 0.96
N LYS A 77 13.90 -0.15 -0.10
CA LYS A 77 13.89 1.09 -0.92
C LYS A 77 12.93 1.01 -2.09
N ASP A 78 12.44 -0.18 -2.41
CA ASP A 78 11.73 -0.43 -3.67
C ASP A 78 10.23 -0.58 -3.50
N CYS A 79 9.74 -0.87 -2.30
CA CYS A 79 8.31 -1.04 -2.10
C CYS A 79 7.57 0.27 -2.42
N LEU A 80 6.41 0.14 -3.07
CA LEU A 80 5.57 1.29 -3.39
C LEU A 80 4.87 1.77 -2.13
N LEU A 81 5.01 3.04 -1.83
CA LEU A 81 4.48 3.65 -0.61
C LEU A 81 3.46 4.74 -0.95
N VAL A 82 2.28 4.62 -0.40
CA VAL A 82 1.21 5.61 -0.53
C VAL A 82 0.79 6.04 0.87
N PHE A 83 0.81 7.34 1.14
CA PHE A 83 0.27 7.86 2.39
C PHE A 83 -1.22 8.12 2.26
N THR A 84 -1.96 7.75 3.30
CA THR A 84 -3.36 8.14 3.47
C THR A 84 -3.42 9.10 4.66
N THR A 85 -4.03 10.27 4.47
CA THR A 85 -3.96 11.30 5.49
C THR A 85 -5.13 12.28 5.38
N THR A 86 -5.43 12.96 6.48
CA THR A 86 -6.42 14.05 6.47
C THR A 86 -5.82 15.40 6.06
N SER A 87 -4.50 15.48 5.87
CA SER A 87 -3.81 16.73 5.57
C SER A 87 -2.62 16.51 4.64
N THR A 88 -2.28 17.52 3.84
CA THR A 88 -1.09 17.52 2.97
C THR A 88 0.13 18.17 3.65
N ASP A 89 0.07 18.46 4.93
CA ASP A 89 1.13 19.17 5.66
C ASP A 89 2.47 18.44 5.65
N HIS A 90 2.47 17.12 5.42
CA HIS A 90 3.68 16.30 5.39
C HIS A 90 4.13 15.89 3.98
N ALA A 91 3.69 16.62 2.94
CA ALA A 91 4.01 16.27 1.56
C ALA A 91 5.52 16.24 1.30
N LEU A 92 6.28 17.16 1.90
CA LEU A 92 7.73 17.21 1.74
C LEU A 92 8.44 16.00 2.36
N GLU A 93 8.01 15.59 3.56
CA GLU A 93 8.54 14.40 4.22
C GLU A 93 8.21 13.12 3.42
N GLY A 94 7.02 13.07 2.83
CA GLY A 94 6.63 11.98 1.93
C GLY A 94 7.54 11.88 0.72
N PHE A 95 7.89 13.01 0.14
CA PHE A 95 8.86 13.06 -0.96
C PHE A 95 10.21 12.48 -0.55
N ARG A 96 10.68 12.80 0.65
CA ARG A 96 11.97 12.30 1.17
C ARG A 96 12.00 10.79 1.37
N VAL A 97 10.86 10.17 1.70
CA VAL A 97 10.75 8.71 1.82
C VAL A 97 10.30 8.06 0.52
N ARG A 98 10.28 8.82 -0.56
CA ARG A 98 9.90 8.35 -1.90
C ARG A 98 8.50 7.75 -1.95
N ALA A 99 7.55 8.44 -1.33
CA ALA A 99 6.15 8.08 -1.47
C ALA A 99 5.70 8.31 -2.90
N LEU A 100 5.00 7.34 -3.45
CA LEU A 100 4.43 7.43 -4.78
C LEU A 100 3.32 8.48 -4.84
N HIS A 101 2.51 8.53 -3.81
CA HIS A 101 1.33 9.40 -3.81
C HIS A 101 0.81 9.65 -2.39
N TYR A 102 -0.03 10.69 -2.28
CA TYR A 102 -0.82 11.02 -1.10
C TYR A 102 -2.30 10.90 -1.46
N LEU A 103 -3.02 10.12 -0.67
CA LEU A 103 -4.49 10.10 -0.73
C LEU A 103 -5.02 10.90 0.46
N VAL A 104 -5.62 12.05 0.19
CA VAL A 104 -6.20 12.89 1.24
C VAL A 104 -7.61 12.41 1.55
N LYS A 105 -7.83 12.05 2.79
CA LYS A 105 -9.14 11.57 3.28
C LYS A 105 -10.14 12.71 3.37
N PRO A 106 -11.40 12.52 2.99
CA PRO A 106 -11.92 11.38 2.25
C PRO A 106 -11.52 11.43 0.77
N TYR A 107 -11.08 10.32 0.22
CA TYR A 107 -10.74 10.21 -1.20
C TYR A 107 -11.81 9.41 -1.94
N SER A 108 -12.04 9.76 -3.19
CA SER A 108 -13.04 9.11 -4.03
C SER A 108 -12.56 7.77 -4.57
N ASP A 109 -13.48 6.94 -5.04
CA ASP A 109 -13.13 5.71 -5.74
C ASP A 109 -12.34 6.02 -7.02
N GLU A 110 -12.64 7.12 -7.68
CA GLU A 110 -11.94 7.57 -8.89
C GLU A 110 -10.48 7.89 -8.59
N GLU A 111 -10.21 8.61 -7.49
CA GLU A 111 -8.84 8.91 -7.07
C GLU A 111 -8.06 7.64 -6.76
N LEU A 112 -8.68 6.70 -6.06
CA LEU A 112 -8.06 5.42 -5.77
C LEU A 112 -7.80 4.63 -7.04
N ASP A 113 -8.75 4.56 -7.96
CA ASP A 113 -8.60 3.84 -9.22
C ASP A 113 -7.49 4.44 -10.09
N MET A 114 -7.37 5.77 -10.14
CA MET A 114 -6.28 6.43 -10.87
C MET A 114 -4.92 6.06 -10.28
N LEU A 115 -4.83 6.02 -8.97
CA LEU A 115 -3.60 5.61 -8.29
C LEU A 115 -3.27 4.14 -8.58
N LEU A 116 -4.26 3.27 -8.53
CA LEU A 116 -4.06 1.84 -8.82
C LEU A 116 -3.64 1.60 -10.27
N ASP A 117 -4.16 2.40 -11.22
CA ASP A 117 -3.72 2.36 -12.61
C ASP A 117 -2.25 2.76 -12.74
N GLU A 118 -1.82 3.79 -12.04
CA GLU A 118 -0.42 4.22 -12.01
C GLU A 118 0.49 3.14 -11.43
N ILE A 119 0.07 2.51 -10.34
CA ILE A 119 0.79 1.37 -9.74
C ILE A 119 0.89 0.22 -10.73
N SER A 120 -0.20 -0.11 -11.40
CA SER A 120 -0.26 -1.16 -12.40
C SER A 120 0.74 -0.95 -13.53
N GLN A 121 0.87 0.29 -14.00
CA GLN A 121 1.84 0.63 -15.04
C GLN A 121 3.27 0.44 -14.55
N LYS A 122 3.59 0.82 -13.33
CA LYS A 122 4.92 0.63 -12.75
C LYS A 122 5.28 -0.85 -12.62
N ILE A 123 4.35 -1.65 -12.15
CA ILE A 123 4.55 -3.09 -12.00
C ILE A 123 4.72 -3.77 -13.37
N SER A 124 3.94 -3.39 -14.37
CA SER A 124 4.01 -3.96 -15.71
C SER A 124 5.37 -3.74 -16.36
N VAL A 125 6.03 -2.60 -16.09
CA VAL A 125 7.38 -2.33 -16.61
C VAL A 125 8.39 -3.28 -15.99
N GLU A 126 8.27 -3.61 -14.71
CA GLU A 126 9.14 -4.56 -14.03
C GLU A 126 8.88 -6.00 -14.48
N GLU A 127 7.64 -6.37 -14.72
CA GLU A 127 7.24 -7.73 -15.14
C GLU A 127 7.60 -8.08 -16.57
N LYS A 128 7.89 -7.11 -17.43
CA LYS A 128 8.31 -7.38 -18.82
C LYS A 128 9.55 -8.27 -18.93
N TYR A 129 10.28 -8.42 -17.86
CA TYR A 129 11.50 -9.23 -17.80
C TYR A 129 11.29 -10.60 -17.13
N ILE A 130 10.12 -10.84 -16.56
CA ILE A 130 9.80 -12.10 -15.87
C ILE A 130 8.40 -12.55 -16.31
N GLU A 131 8.33 -13.28 -17.42
CA GLU A 131 7.09 -13.93 -17.80
C GLU A 131 6.91 -15.18 -16.96
N ILE A 132 6.07 -15.09 -15.93
CA ILE A 132 5.56 -16.27 -15.24
C ILE A 132 4.12 -16.45 -15.70
N PRO A 133 3.84 -17.41 -16.59
CA PRO A 133 2.45 -17.69 -16.94
C PRO A 133 1.73 -18.16 -15.68
N SER A 134 0.66 -17.46 -15.31
CA SER A 134 -0.19 -17.93 -14.24
C SER A 134 -0.86 -19.20 -14.70
N ALA A 135 -0.48 -20.32 -14.13
CA ALA A 135 -0.90 -21.64 -14.57
C ALA A 135 -2.42 -21.88 -14.39
N ASN A 136 -3.15 -21.04 -13.68
CA ASN A 136 -4.53 -21.35 -13.29
C ASN A 136 -5.56 -20.28 -13.62
N GLY A 137 -5.23 -19.13 -14.15
CA GLY A 137 -6.20 -18.12 -14.58
C GLY A 137 -7.16 -17.61 -13.51
N SER A 138 -7.09 -18.07 -12.27
CA SER A 138 -7.92 -17.57 -11.19
C SER A 138 -7.14 -16.58 -10.33
N LEU A 139 -7.53 -15.31 -10.46
CA LEU A 139 -6.98 -14.25 -9.64
C LEU A 139 -7.67 -14.28 -8.27
N ARG A 140 -6.90 -14.09 -7.22
CA ARG A 140 -7.39 -14.17 -5.85
C ARG A 140 -7.04 -12.95 -5.05
N VAL A 141 -7.96 -12.57 -4.16
CA VAL A 141 -7.67 -11.66 -3.06
C VAL A 141 -7.56 -12.50 -1.80
N LYS A 142 -6.41 -12.43 -1.17
CA LYS A 142 -6.15 -13.12 0.09
C LYS A 142 -5.99 -12.09 1.20
N LEU A 143 -6.66 -12.34 2.32
CA LEU A 143 -6.55 -11.50 3.51
C LEU A 143 -5.67 -12.23 4.53
N CYS A 144 -4.75 -11.48 5.13
CA CYS A 144 -3.94 -12.03 6.21
C CYS A 144 -4.06 -11.27 7.52
#